data_1032c998be335dcac3c1663fd2c8e1a2
#
_entry.id   1032c998be335dcac3c1663fd2c8e1a2
#
_cell.length_a   1.000
_cell.length_b   1.000
_cell.length_c   1.000
_cell.angle_alpha   90.00
_cell.angle_beta   90.00
_cell.angle_gamma   90.00
#
_symmetry.space_group_name_H-M   'P 1'
#
loop_
_entity.id
_entity.type
_entity.pdbx_description
1 polymer ?
#
loop_
_entity_poly.entity_id
_entity_poly.type
_entity_poly.pdbx_seq_one_letter_code
_entity_poly.pdbx_strand_id
1 'polypeptide(L)'
;MNNVKNDAYFVQKIRKDLEFITAHMKSVEIEELNEDEVLLDSMMFRMIQISENAKKLTEEYKAMQRGIPWNALSGLRNRIVHDYGNVDLNIVYETLKHDIPELLECLK
;
A
#
# COMPACT_ATOMS: atom_id res chain seq x y z
N MET A 1 10.47 28.04 2.53
CA MET A 1 10.60 27.46 2.01
C MET A 1 10.68 26.36 2.33
N ASN A 2 10.71 26.00 2.85
CA ASN A 2 10.83 24.98 3.08
C ASN A 2 9.89 24.23 3.72
N ASN A 3 8.69 24.19 3.41
CA ASN A 3 7.66 23.32 3.83
C ASN A 3 7.67 22.06 3.04
N VAL A 4 8.78 21.77 2.47
CA VAL A 4 8.95 20.56 1.69
C VAL A 4 9.05 19.39 2.64
N LYS A 5 8.13 18.46 2.52
CA LYS A 5 8.18 17.22 3.30
C LYS A 5 9.29 16.36 2.73
N ASN A 6 10.08 15.77 3.60
CA ASN A 6 11.21 14.97 3.18
C ASN A 6 10.85 13.50 3.06
N ASP A 7 11.81 12.70 2.57
CA ASP A 7 11.60 11.27 2.36
C ASP A 7 11.18 10.55 3.63
N ALA A 8 11.76 10.92 4.77
CA ALA A 8 11.42 10.28 6.03
C ALA A 8 9.94 10.41 6.36
N TYR A 9 9.38 11.58 6.06
CA TYR A 9 7.95 11.82 6.27
C TYR A 9 7.09 10.85 5.46
N PHE A 10 7.40 10.72 4.16
CA PHE A 10 6.62 9.85 3.30
C PHE A 10 6.80 8.38 3.62
N VAL A 11 8.02 7.97 3.97
CA VAL A 11 8.28 6.60 4.38
C VAL A 11 7.49 6.25 5.64
N GLN A 12 7.44 7.18 6.59
CA GLN A 12 6.68 6.95 7.81
C GLN A 12 5.18 6.79 7.53
N LYS A 13 4.66 7.61 6.62
CA LYS A 13 3.26 7.49 6.22
C LYS A 13 2.99 6.16 5.53
N ILE A 14 3.89 5.73 4.67
CA ILE A 14 3.76 4.44 3.99
C ILE A 14 3.76 3.31 5.02
N ARG A 15 4.72 3.33 5.95
CA ARG A 15 4.80 2.30 6.99
C ARG A 15 3.52 2.24 7.81
N LYS A 16 2.98 3.40 8.16
CA LYS A 16 1.77 3.46 8.96
C LYS A 16 0.59 2.81 8.23
N ASP A 17 0.47 3.07 6.93
CA ASP A 17 -0.59 2.47 6.14
C ASP A 17 -0.40 0.96 5.99
N LEU A 18 0.85 0.52 5.79
CA LEU A 18 1.15 -0.91 5.72
C LEU A 18 0.81 -1.61 7.03
N GLU A 19 1.12 -0.97 8.16
CA GLU A 19 0.78 -1.52 9.48
C GLU A 19 -0.73 -1.60 9.67
N PHE A 20 -1.44 -0.57 9.25
CA PHE A 20 -2.89 -0.54 9.37
C PHE A 20 -3.52 -1.70 8.59
N ILE A 21 -3.11 -1.87 7.35
CA ILE A 21 -3.63 -2.94 6.50
C ILE A 21 -3.32 -4.31 7.12
N THR A 22 -2.06 -4.51 7.51
CA THR A 22 -1.63 -5.80 8.07
C THR A 22 -2.46 -6.16 9.30
N ALA A 23 -2.66 -5.18 10.18
CA ALA A 23 -3.42 -5.41 11.41
C ALA A 23 -4.88 -5.74 11.13
N HIS A 24 -5.50 -5.01 10.21
CA HIS A 24 -6.93 -5.18 9.96
C HIS A 24 -7.25 -6.39 9.09
N MET A 25 -6.28 -6.89 8.34
CA MET A 25 -6.50 -8.07 7.50
C MET A 25 -6.08 -9.37 8.16
N LYS A 26 -5.58 -9.33 9.37
CA LYS A 26 -4.91 -10.46 10.00
C LYS A 26 -5.69 -11.76 9.98
N SER A 27 -6.99 -11.71 10.27
CA SER A 27 -7.80 -12.92 10.31
C SER A 27 -8.95 -12.87 9.30
N VAL A 28 -8.81 -12.04 8.29
CA VAL A 28 -9.89 -11.83 7.32
C VAL A 28 -9.77 -12.82 6.18
N GLU A 29 -10.86 -13.54 5.90
CA GLU A 29 -10.96 -14.43 4.76
C GLU A 29 -11.51 -13.65 3.57
N ILE A 30 -11.32 -14.19 2.38
CA ILE A 30 -11.74 -13.48 1.17
C ILE A 30 -13.25 -13.24 1.14
N GLU A 31 -14.03 -14.17 1.69
CA GLU A 31 -15.48 -14.02 1.76
C GLU A 31 -15.86 -12.83 2.63
N GLU A 32 -15.16 -12.66 3.75
CA GLU A 32 -15.42 -11.53 4.65
C GLU A 32 -15.11 -10.21 3.97
N LEU A 33 -13.99 -10.16 3.24
CA LEU A 33 -13.61 -8.95 2.53
C LEU A 33 -14.66 -8.61 1.47
N ASN A 34 -15.16 -9.63 0.78
CA ASN A 34 -16.18 -9.44 -0.25
C ASN A 34 -17.47 -8.89 0.30
N GLU A 35 -17.81 -9.26 1.53
CA GLU A 35 -19.08 -8.86 2.14
C GLU A 35 -19.02 -7.57 2.94
N ASP A 36 -17.81 -7.13 3.28
CA ASP A 36 -17.65 -5.95 4.13
C ASP A 36 -17.16 -4.77 3.29
N GLU A 37 -18.10 -4.00 2.78
CA GLU A 37 -17.79 -2.85 1.93
C GLU A 37 -16.94 -1.82 2.66
N VAL A 38 -17.18 -1.61 3.93
CA VAL A 38 -16.42 -0.64 4.70
C VAL A 38 -14.97 -1.07 4.80
N LEU A 39 -14.75 -2.34 5.08
CA LEU A 39 -13.39 -2.86 5.17
C LEU A 39 -12.68 -2.78 3.83
N LEU A 40 -13.35 -3.23 2.76
CA LEU A 40 -12.75 -3.20 1.43
C LEU A 40 -12.39 -1.78 1.01
N ASP A 41 -13.32 -0.84 1.20
CA ASP A 41 -13.07 0.56 0.83
C ASP A 41 -11.93 1.14 1.63
N SER A 42 -11.86 0.82 2.92
CA SER A 42 -10.80 1.29 3.79
C SER A 42 -9.43 0.77 3.33
N MET A 43 -9.37 -0.52 2.98
CA MET A 43 -8.13 -1.13 2.53
C MET A 43 -7.68 -0.55 1.19
N MET A 44 -8.62 -0.34 0.28
CA MET A 44 -8.30 0.24 -1.01
C MET A 44 -7.81 1.67 -0.88
N PHE A 45 -8.44 2.45 0.01
CA PHE A 45 -7.98 3.80 0.27
C PHE A 45 -6.53 3.82 0.78
N ARG A 46 -6.22 2.92 1.70
CA ARG A 46 -4.85 2.84 2.23
C ARG A 46 -3.85 2.47 1.14
N MET A 47 -4.19 1.55 0.27
CA MET A 47 -3.29 1.17 -0.82
C MET A 47 -3.06 2.33 -1.78
N ILE A 48 -4.09 3.12 -2.05
CA ILE A 48 -3.94 4.31 -2.89
C ILE A 48 -3.01 5.32 -2.22
N GLN A 49 -3.16 5.51 -0.91
CA GLN A 49 -2.27 6.41 -0.17
C GLN A 49 -0.82 5.95 -0.22
N ILE A 50 -0.59 4.65 -0.05
CA ILE A 50 0.76 4.10 -0.14
C ILE A 50 1.36 4.41 -1.50
N SER A 51 0.60 4.17 -2.57
CA SER A 51 1.05 4.42 -3.92
C SER A 51 1.41 5.89 -4.13
N GLU A 52 0.54 6.78 -3.69
CA GLU A 52 0.76 8.22 -3.87
C GLU A 52 1.98 8.71 -3.08
N ASN A 53 2.14 8.23 -1.85
CA ASN A 53 3.29 8.63 -1.05
C ASN A 53 4.60 8.05 -1.58
N ALA A 54 4.56 6.84 -2.13
CA ALA A 54 5.75 6.25 -2.74
C ALA A 54 6.23 7.06 -3.93
N LYS A 55 5.30 7.63 -4.70
CA LYS A 55 5.66 8.46 -5.85
C LYS A 55 6.31 9.77 -5.46
N LYS A 56 6.14 10.20 -4.22
CA LYS A 56 6.71 11.45 -3.74
C LYS A 56 8.14 11.30 -3.21
N LEU A 57 8.64 10.08 -3.10
CA LEU A 57 10.00 9.84 -2.64
C LEU A 57 11.00 10.25 -3.71
N THR A 58 12.14 10.78 -3.28
CA THR A 58 13.20 11.18 -4.22
C THR A 58 13.84 9.96 -4.85
N GLU A 59 14.36 10.13 -6.05
CA GLU A 59 15.07 9.04 -6.71
C GLU A 59 16.33 8.66 -5.94
N GLU A 60 16.98 9.64 -5.32
CA GLU A 60 18.16 9.40 -4.50
C GLU A 60 17.83 8.46 -3.34
N TYR A 61 16.73 8.72 -2.64
CA TYR A 61 16.35 7.88 -1.51
C TYR A 61 16.05 6.45 -1.99
N LYS A 62 15.29 6.34 -3.07
CA LYS A 62 14.92 5.02 -3.59
C LYS A 62 16.15 4.23 -4.04
N ALA A 63 17.13 4.91 -4.63
CA ALA A 63 18.35 4.25 -5.05
C ALA A 63 19.16 3.73 -3.88
N MET A 64 19.09 4.40 -2.73
CA MET A 64 19.81 3.99 -1.53
C MET A 64 19.13 2.82 -0.83
N GLN A 65 17.85 2.61 -1.08
CA GLN A 65 17.06 1.57 -0.44
C GLN A 65 16.70 0.48 -1.46
N ARG A 66 17.71 -0.17 -1.98
CA ARG A 66 17.55 -1.11 -3.09
C ARG A 66 16.73 -2.36 -2.76
N GLY A 67 16.66 -2.72 -1.49
CA GLY A 67 15.90 -3.91 -1.10
C GLY A 67 14.40 -3.73 -1.11
N ILE A 68 13.93 -2.51 -1.36
CA ILE A 68 12.51 -2.21 -1.32
C ILE A 68 11.97 -2.10 -2.74
N PRO A 69 10.88 -2.83 -3.07
CA PRO A 69 10.31 -2.81 -4.42
C PRO A 69 9.48 -1.55 -4.65
N TRP A 70 10.15 -0.41 -4.85
CA TRP A 70 9.50 0.89 -5.00
C TRP A 70 8.51 0.93 -6.15
N ASN A 71 8.81 0.25 -7.26
CA ASN A 71 7.90 0.22 -8.39
C ASN A 71 6.61 -0.50 -8.06
N ALA A 72 6.71 -1.57 -7.27
CA ALA A 72 5.52 -2.31 -6.83
C ALA A 72 4.65 -1.43 -5.94
N LEU A 73 5.28 -0.70 -5.01
CA LEU A 73 4.56 0.23 -4.14
C LEU A 73 3.88 1.33 -4.93
N SER A 74 4.61 1.94 -5.85
CA SER A 74 4.06 3.02 -6.66
C SER A 74 2.94 2.53 -7.56
N GLY A 75 2.98 1.26 -7.96
CA GLY A 75 2.00 0.70 -8.86
C GLY A 75 0.77 0.09 -8.20
N LEU A 76 0.71 0.11 -6.86
CA LEU A 76 -0.44 -0.50 -6.17
C LEU A 76 -1.77 0.05 -6.65
N ARG A 77 -1.86 1.37 -6.79
CA ARG A 77 -3.10 1.99 -7.24
C ARG A 77 -3.53 1.46 -8.59
N ASN A 78 -2.58 1.34 -9.52
CA ASN A 78 -2.92 0.89 -10.87
C ASN A 78 -3.35 -0.58 -10.89
N ARG A 79 -2.84 -1.38 -9.96
CA ARG A 79 -3.24 -2.78 -9.88
C ARG A 79 -4.66 -2.95 -9.38
N ILE A 80 -5.10 -2.09 -8.46
CA ILE A 80 -6.39 -2.24 -7.80
C ILE A 80 -7.47 -1.33 -8.36
N VAL A 81 -7.08 -0.22 -8.99
CA VAL A 81 -8.03 0.74 -9.55
C VAL A 81 -7.79 0.89 -11.05
N HIS A 82 -7.55 -0.24 -11.69
CA HIS A 82 -7.27 -0.24 -13.11
C HIS A 82 -8.50 0.21 -13.91
N ASP A 83 -9.66 -0.31 -13.52
CA ASP A 83 -10.90 0.01 -14.19
C ASP A 83 -11.94 0.09 -13.08
N TYR A 84 -12.38 1.29 -12.78
CA TYR A 84 -13.29 1.52 -11.67
C TYR A 84 -14.54 0.66 -11.84
N GLY A 85 -14.80 -0.19 -10.88
CA GLY A 85 -15.92 -1.11 -10.94
C GLY A 85 -15.54 -2.51 -11.42
N ASN A 86 -14.29 -2.67 -11.92
CA ASN A 86 -13.82 -3.97 -12.37
C ASN A 86 -12.64 -4.42 -11.54
N VAL A 87 -12.73 -4.28 -10.26
CA VAL A 87 -11.67 -4.68 -9.35
C VAL A 87 -11.72 -6.19 -9.20
N ASP A 88 -10.57 -6.86 -9.45
CA ASP A 88 -10.48 -8.28 -9.22
C ASP A 88 -10.24 -8.51 -7.73
N LEU A 89 -11.25 -9.01 -7.05
CA LEU A 89 -11.19 -9.20 -5.60
C LEU A 89 -10.07 -10.16 -5.20
N ASN A 90 -9.82 -11.19 -6.02
CA ASN A 90 -8.75 -12.14 -5.72
C ASN A 90 -7.39 -11.45 -5.72
N ILE A 91 -7.15 -10.58 -6.69
CA ILE A 91 -5.90 -9.83 -6.77
C ILE A 91 -5.76 -8.89 -5.57
N VAL A 92 -6.85 -8.19 -5.23
CA VAL A 92 -6.85 -7.30 -4.08
C VAL A 92 -6.55 -8.08 -2.80
N TYR A 93 -7.24 -9.20 -2.62
CA TYR A 93 -7.07 -10.00 -1.41
C TYR A 93 -5.64 -10.52 -1.28
N GLU A 94 -5.07 -11.06 -2.36
CA GLU A 94 -3.70 -11.56 -2.33
C GLU A 94 -2.71 -10.43 -2.03
N THR A 95 -2.94 -9.27 -2.60
CA THR A 95 -2.10 -8.11 -2.33
C THR A 95 -2.14 -7.74 -0.85
N LEU A 96 -3.34 -7.68 -0.28
CA LEU A 96 -3.53 -7.28 1.12
C LEU A 96 -2.96 -8.31 2.10
N LYS A 97 -3.12 -9.61 1.80
CA LYS A 97 -2.73 -10.67 2.72
C LYS A 97 -1.26 -11.06 2.62
N HIS A 98 -0.67 -10.93 1.44
CA HIS A 98 0.68 -11.41 1.22
C HIS A 98 1.67 -10.31 0.86
N ASP A 99 1.36 -9.50 -0.14
CA ASP A 99 2.31 -8.48 -0.59
C ASP A 99 2.53 -7.39 0.46
N ILE A 100 1.45 -6.94 1.09
CA ILE A 100 1.53 -5.85 2.06
C ILE A 100 2.38 -6.23 3.28
N PRO A 101 2.17 -7.40 3.93
CA PRO A 101 3.03 -7.77 5.04
C PRO A 101 4.50 -7.91 4.65
N GLU A 102 4.78 -8.39 3.44
CA GLU A 102 6.16 -8.49 2.96
C GLU A 102 6.79 -7.12 2.80
N LEU A 103 6.03 -6.18 2.24
CA LEU A 103 6.53 -4.81 2.08
C LEU A 103 6.79 -4.16 3.44
N LEU A 104 5.94 -4.44 4.41
CA LEU A 104 6.14 -3.91 5.75
C LEU A 104 7.44 -4.43 6.35
N GLU A 105 7.75 -5.72 6.15
CA GLU A 105 9.01 -6.26 6.63
C GLU A 105 10.21 -5.58 5.99
N CYS A 106 10.09 -5.24 4.72
CA CYS A 106 11.17 -4.54 4.01
C CYS A 106 11.42 -3.14 4.57
N LEU A 107 10.39 -2.51 5.11
CA LEU A 107 10.50 -1.13 5.61
C LEU A 107 10.83 -1.04 7.10
N LYS A 108 10.94 -2.15 7.77
CA LYS A 108 11.26 -2.14 9.21
C LYS A 108 12.72 -1.85 9.49
#